data_6873328b9098d27204381cbeadd0c00a
#
_entry.id   6873328b9098d27204381cbeadd0c00a
#
_cell.length_a   1.000
_cell.length_b   1.000
_cell.length_c   1.000
_cell.angle_alpha   90.00
_cell.angle_beta   90.00
_cell.angle_gamma   90.00
#
_symmetry.space_group_name_H-M   'P 1'
#
loop_
_entity.id
_entity.type
_entity.pdbx_description
1 polymer ?
#
loop_
_entity_poly.entity_id
_entity_poly.type
_entity_poly.pdbx_seq_one_letter_code
_entity_poly.pdbx_strand_id
1 'polypeptide(L)'
;MPTLLLQLIGPMQSWGTTSRFDQRDTGKEPSKSGVVGLLAAAMGIDRENWTDLEPLTHLSLGVRHDRAGVPKRDYQTAQHIISADRSKIHETAVTTRDYLADAAFLVGVATENNALLERLHAAL
;
A
#
# COMPACT_ATOMS: atom_id res chain seq x y z
N MET A 1 19.40 0.59 16.50
CA MET A 1 19.06 0.31 15.10
C MET A 1 18.52 1.57 14.46
N PRO A 2 19.15 2.07 13.39
CA PRO A 2 18.64 3.25 12.68
C PRO A 2 17.21 3.02 12.18
N THR A 3 16.42 4.08 12.21
CA THR A 3 15.00 4.00 11.86
C THR A 3 14.59 5.19 11.00
N LEU A 4 13.88 4.91 9.92
CA LEU A 4 13.22 5.92 9.11
C LEU A 4 11.75 5.99 9.51
N LEU A 5 11.26 7.19 9.76
CA LEU A 5 9.85 7.42 10.13
C LEU A 5 9.09 8.00 8.95
N LEU A 6 7.90 7.45 8.71
CA LEU A 6 6.99 7.92 7.66
C LEU A 6 5.65 8.29 8.28
N GLN A 7 5.12 9.44 7.90
CA GLN A 7 3.75 9.80 8.22
C GLN A 7 2.84 9.41 7.06
N LEU A 8 1.88 8.54 7.34
CA LEU A 8 0.87 8.11 6.38
C LEU A 8 -0.46 8.74 6.78
N ILE A 9 -0.71 9.92 6.26
CA ILE A 9 -1.88 10.73 6.59
C ILE A 9 -2.56 11.11 5.27
N GLY A 10 -3.89 10.95 5.23
CA GLY A 10 -4.65 11.34 4.05
C GLY A 10 -6.14 11.13 4.28
N PRO A 11 -6.99 11.72 3.43
CA PRO A 11 -8.44 11.56 3.57
C PRO A 11 -8.91 10.14 3.33
N MET A 12 -8.16 9.36 2.55
CA MET A 12 -8.50 7.98 2.22
C MET A 12 -7.23 7.13 2.19
N GLN A 13 -7.28 6.00 2.88
CA GLN A 13 -6.22 4.99 2.85
C GLN A 13 -6.85 3.61 2.74
N SER A 14 -6.19 2.71 2.01
CA SER A 14 -6.63 1.32 1.92
C SER A 14 -5.41 0.41 1.98
N TRP A 15 -5.44 -0.53 2.91
CA TRP A 15 -4.35 -1.47 3.14
C TRP A 15 -4.90 -2.88 2.97
N GLY A 16 -4.99 -3.31 1.70
CA GLY A 16 -5.60 -4.58 1.34
C GLY A 16 -4.84 -5.77 1.89
N THR A 17 -5.58 -6.80 2.29
CA THR A 17 -5.02 -8.05 2.80
C THR A 17 -5.46 -9.26 1.99
N THR A 18 -6.76 -9.36 1.69
CA THR A 18 -7.35 -10.48 0.96
C THR A 18 -8.13 -10.04 -0.27
N SER A 19 -7.80 -8.87 -0.80
CA SER A 19 -8.49 -8.30 -1.97
C SER A 19 -8.41 -9.20 -3.18
N ARG A 20 -9.55 -9.42 -3.83
CA ARG A 20 -9.65 -10.20 -5.07
C ARG A 20 -10.64 -9.55 -6.03
N PHE A 21 -10.23 -9.40 -7.29
CA PHE A 21 -11.09 -8.98 -8.41
C PHE A 21 -11.93 -7.73 -8.07
N ASP A 22 -13.25 -7.90 -7.93
CA ASP A 22 -14.23 -6.84 -7.73
C ASP A 22 -14.41 -6.41 -6.26
N GLN A 23 -13.78 -7.15 -5.32
CA GLN A 23 -13.82 -6.82 -3.91
C GLN A 23 -12.43 -6.40 -3.43
N ARG A 24 -12.31 -5.15 -2.99
CA ARG A 24 -11.08 -4.59 -2.46
C ARG A 24 -11.30 -4.23 -1.00
N ASP A 25 -10.69 -5.00 -0.12
CA ASP A 25 -10.77 -4.79 1.32
C ASP A 25 -9.69 -3.83 1.83
N THR A 26 -9.77 -3.49 3.10
CA THR A 26 -8.69 -2.82 3.82
C THR A 26 -8.52 -3.45 5.19
N GLY A 27 -7.25 -3.61 5.59
CA GLY A 27 -6.90 -3.81 6.98
C GLY A 27 -7.05 -2.51 7.77
N LYS A 28 -6.91 -2.58 9.08
CA LYS A 28 -7.06 -1.43 9.97
C LYS A 28 -5.79 -0.59 10.10
N GLU A 29 -4.69 -1.07 9.56
CA GLU A 29 -3.39 -0.41 9.63
C GLU A 29 -2.54 -0.72 8.40
N PRO A 30 -1.49 0.07 8.14
CA PRO A 30 -0.53 -0.25 7.09
C PRO A 30 0.07 -1.65 7.27
N SER A 31 0.00 -2.45 6.23
CA SER A 31 0.65 -3.76 6.21
C SER A 31 2.11 -3.62 5.80
N LYS A 32 2.93 -4.59 6.21
CA LYS A 32 4.34 -4.59 5.82
C LYS A 32 4.48 -4.63 4.29
N SER A 33 3.72 -5.49 3.62
CA SER A 33 3.77 -5.57 2.16
C SER A 33 3.34 -4.26 1.49
N GLY A 34 2.35 -3.56 2.04
CA GLY A 34 1.92 -2.26 1.54
C GLY A 34 3.00 -1.19 1.69
N VAL A 35 3.66 -1.16 2.85
CA VAL A 35 4.75 -0.21 3.10
C VAL A 35 5.96 -0.53 2.22
N VAL A 36 6.34 -1.80 2.09
CA VAL A 36 7.43 -2.22 1.20
C VAL A 36 7.10 -1.84 -0.25
N GLY A 37 5.87 -2.03 -0.68
CA GLY A 37 5.42 -1.60 -2.02
C GLY A 37 5.55 -0.09 -2.23
N LEU A 38 5.20 0.70 -1.22
CA LEU A 38 5.36 2.15 -1.27
C LEU A 38 6.83 2.55 -1.41
N LEU A 39 7.70 1.94 -0.62
CA LEU A 39 9.13 2.21 -0.66
C LEU A 39 9.74 1.77 -2.00
N ALA A 40 9.35 0.62 -2.51
CA ALA A 40 9.79 0.14 -3.82
C ALA A 40 9.36 1.09 -4.93
N ALA A 41 8.13 1.59 -4.88
CA ALA A 41 7.64 2.57 -5.85
C ALA A 41 8.44 3.86 -5.79
N ALA A 42 8.78 4.35 -4.60
CA ALA A 42 9.60 5.55 -4.43
C ALA A 42 10.98 5.39 -5.05
N MET A 43 11.56 4.20 -4.96
CA MET A 43 12.88 3.89 -5.53
C MET A 43 12.82 3.48 -7.00
N GLY A 44 11.64 3.37 -7.59
CA GLY A 44 11.50 2.94 -8.98
C GLY A 44 11.81 1.47 -9.21
N ILE A 45 11.66 0.63 -8.19
CA ILE A 45 11.90 -0.80 -8.28
C ILE A 45 10.66 -1.51 -8.83
N ASP A 46 10.84 -2.27 -9.92
CA ASP A 46 9.76 -3.05 -10.50
C ASP A 46 9.35 -4.19 -9.56
N ARG A 47 8.06 -4.49 -9.52
CA ARG A 47 7.51 -5.54 -8.66
C ARG A 47 8.04 -6.94 -8.98
N GLU A 48 8.59 -7.14 -10.16
CA GLU A 48 9.19 -8.41 -10.57
C GLU A 48 10.70 -8.48 -10.32
N ASN A 49 11.31 -7.38 -9.88
CA ASN A 49 12.73 -7.31 -9.60
C ASN A 49 13.02 -7.75 -8.16
N TRP A 50 13.02 -9.06 -7.94
CA TRP A 50 13.23 -9.65 -6.61
C TRP A 50 14.60 -9.32 -6.02
N THR A 51 15.62 -9.19 -6.85
CA THR A 51 16.97 -8.87 -6.37
C THR A 51 17.00 -7.53 -5.63
N ASP A 52 16.30 -6.52 -6.17
CA ASP A 52 16.25 -5.19 -5.55
C ASP A 52 15.17 -5.08 -4.48
N LEU A 53 14.11 -5.89 -4.55
CA LEU A 53 13.05 -5.92 -3.53
C LEU A 53 13.48 -6.61 -2.25
N GLU A 54 14.30 -7.64 -2.33
CA GLU A 54 14.66 -8.48 -1.18
C GLU A 54 15.17 -7.66 0.02
N PRO A 55 16.09 -6.70 -0.14
CA PRO A 55 16.56 -5.91 1.01
C PRO A 55 15.44 -5.18 1.74
N LEU A 56 14.39 -4.76 1.03
CA LEU A 56 13.25 -4.08 1.64
C LEU A 56 12.39 -5.03 2.48
N THR A 57 12.34 -6.31 2.12
CA THR A 57 11.54 -7.30 2.86
C THR A 57 12.12 -7.62 4.24
N HIS A 58 13.39 -7.33 4.45
CA HIS A 58 14.09 -7.56 5.73
C HIS A 58 14.00 -6.37 6.70
N LEU A 59 13.38 -5.27 6.29
CA LEU A 59 13.16 -4.14 7.19
C LEU A 59 12.23 -4.54 8.34
N SER A 60 12.58 -4.11 9.54
CA SER A 60 11.68 -4.23 10.69
C SER A 60 10.65 -3.10 10.62
N LEU A 61 9.39 -3.43 10.85
CA LEU A 61 8.30 -2.48 10.74
C LEU A 61 7.57 -2.30 12.07
N GLY A 62 7.31 -1.06 12.43
CA GLY A 62 6.42 -0.72 13.53
C GLY A 62 5.41 0.31 13.08
N VAL A 63 4.19 0.22 13.59
CA VAL A 63 3.10 1.14 13.25
C VAL A 63 2.52 1.73 14.52
N ARG A 64 2.38 3.05 14.56
CA ARG A 64 1.66 3.76 15.62
C ARG A 64 0.37 4.33 15.04
N HIS A 65 -0.74 4.02 15.69
CA HIS A 65 -2.05 4.55 15.31
C HIS A 65 -2.24 5.93 15.94
N ASP A 66 -2.00 6.97 15.19
CA ASP A 66 -2.23 8.34 15.66
C ASP A 66 -3.72 8.68 15.54
N ARG A 67 -4.37 8.20 14.49
CA ARG A 67 -5.81 8.29 14.31
C ARG A 67 -6.27 7.07 13.51
N ALA A 68 -7.15 6.27 14.11
CA ALA A 68 -7.57 5.01 13.50
C ALA A 68 -8.36 5.17 12.20
N GLY A 69 -9.01 6.31 12.04
CA GLY A 69 -9.89 6.53 10.89
C GLY A 69 -11.21 5.82 11.03
N VAL A 70 -12.08 6.01 10.06
CA VAL A 70 -13.41 5.41 10.01
C VAL A 70 -13.48 4.49 8.81
N PRO A 71 -13.76 3.18 8.98
CA PRO A 71 -13.95 2.27 7.86
C PRO A 71 -15.15 2.71 7.03
N LYS A 72 -14.96 2.79 5.73
CA LYS A 72 -16.00 3.17 4.77
C LYS A 72 -15.95 2.23 3.59
N ARG A 73 -17.08 2.14 2.90
CA ARG A 73 -17.23 1.31 1.71
C ARG A 73 -17.70 2.16 0.55
N ASP A 74 -16.97 2.04 -0.55
CA ASP A 74 -17.34 2.63 -1.82
C ASP A 74 -17.87 1.52 -2.72
N TYR A 75 -19.17 1.63 -3.06
CA TYR A 75 -19.82 0.74 -4.01
C TYR A 75 -19.93 1.49 -5.34
N GLN A 76 -19.29 0.97 -6.37
CA GLN A 76 -19.27 1.64 -7.65
C GLN A 76 -19.45 0.69 -8.81
N THR A 77 -19.96 1.22 -9.91
CA THR A 77 -20.09 0.52 -11.17
C THR A 77 -19.24 1.19 -12.23
N ALA A 78 -18.67 0.38 -13.10
CA ALA A 78 -18.00 0.88 -14.30
C ALA A 78 -18.67 0.23 -15.52
N GLN A 79 -18.86 1.00 -16.59
CA GLN A 79 -19.55 0.55 -17.79
C GLN A 79 -18.56 0.44 -18.96
N HIS A 80 -18.86 -0.50 -19.86
CA HIS A 80 -18.07 -0.72 -21.08
C HIS A 80 -16.59 -0.98 -20.81
N ILE A 81 -16.30 -1.88 -19.88
CA ILE A 81 -14.93 -2.21 -19.50
C ILE A 81 -14.38 -3.30 -20.40
N ILE A 82 -13.17 -3.08 -20.91
CA ILE A 82 -12.41 -4.09 -21.62
C ILE A 82 -11.80 -5.06 -20.60
N SER A 83 -11.96 -6.38 -20.84
CA SER A 83 -11.33 -7.39 -19.97
C SER A 83 -9.81 -7.28 -20.02
N ALA A 84 -9.13 -7.83 -19.01
CA ALA A 84 -7.68 -7.75 -18.89
C ALA A 84 -6.95 -8.37 -20.10
N ASP A 85 -7.50 -9.44 -20.68
CA ASP A 85 -6.97 -10.08 -21.88
C ASP A 85 -7.48 -9.46 -23.19
N ARG A 86 -8.32 -8.41 -23.08
CA ARG A 86 -8.94 -7.70 -24.20
C ARG A 86 -9.84 -8.56 -25.09
N SER A 87 -10.26 -9.73 -24.60
CA SER A 87 -11.08 -10.66 -25.38
C SER A 87 -12.55 -10.29 -25.45
N LYS A 88 -13.04 -9.50 -24.48
CA LYS A 88 -14.43 -9.12 -24.40
C LYS A 88 -14.62 -7.79 -23.69
N ILE A 89 -15.79 -7.19 -23.90
CA ILE A 89 -16.22 -5.96 -23.22
C ILE A 89 -17.33 -6.32 -22.25
N HIS A 90 -17.15 -5.95 -20.98
CA HIS A 90 -18.18 -6.06 -19.96
C HIS A 90 -19.04 -4.79 -19.99
N GLU A 91 -20.36 -4.94 -20.11
CA GLU A 91 -21.26 -3.79 -20.10
C GLU A 91 -21.24 -3.07 -18.77
N THR A 92 -21.25 -3.83 -17.67
CA THR A 92 -21.23 -3.27 -16.33
C THR A 92 -20.39 -4.15 -15.42
N ALA A 93 -19.44 -3.56 -14.71
CA ALA A 93 -18.73 -4.21 -13.63
C ALA A 93 -19.04 -3.49 -12.33
N VAL A 94 -19.41 -4.28 -11.32
CA VAL A 94 -19.71 -3.78 -9.97
C VAL A 94 -18.50 -4.06 -9.11
N THR A 95 -18.00 -3.03 -8.42
CA THR A 95 -16.87 -3.19 -7.50
C THR A 95 -17.20 -2.62 -6.13
N THR A 96 -16.68 -3.26 -5.09
CA THR A 96 -16.77 -2.80 -3.72
C THR A 96 -15.36 -2.53 -3.22
N ARG A 97 -15.13 -1.32 -2.71
CA ARG A 97 -13.80 -0.90 -2.26
C ARG A 97 -13.91 -0.34 -0.86
N ASP A 98 -13.28 -1.01 0.09
CA ASP A 98 -13.24 -0.57 1.47
C ASP A 98 -12.01 0.32 1.69
N TYR A 99 -12.17 1.35 2.53
CA TYR A 99 -11.10 2.26 2.86
C TYR A 99 -11.25 2.82 4.26
N LEU A 100 -10.18 3.42 4.76
CA LEU A 100 -10.16 4.15 6.03
C LEU A 100 -10.26 5.64 5.72
N ALA A 101 -11.28 6.29 6.25
CA ALA A 101 -11.45 7.73 6.11
C ALA A 101 -10.73 8.45 7.24
N ASP A 102 -9.90 9.42 6.89
CA ASP A 102 -9.21 10.32 7.81
C ASP A 102 -8.32 9.60 8.83
N ALA A 103 -7.67 8.51 8.42
CA ALA A 103 -6.70 7.81 9.25
C ALA A 103 -5.35 8.51 9.24
N ALA A 104 -4.60 8.35 10.33
CA ALA A 104 -3.24 8.84 10.44
C ALA A 104 -2.37 7.82 11.16
N PHE A 105 -1.28 7.43 10.53
CA PHE A 105 -0.34 6.45 11.07
C PHE A 105 1.08 7.01 11.02
N LEU A 106 1.88 6.67 12.04
CA LEU A 106 3.31 6.82 11.99
C LEU A 106 3.92 5.43 11.82
N VAL A 107 4.69 5.25 10.75
CA VAL A 107 5.34 3.99 10.44
C VAL A 107 6.84 4.14 10.61
N GLY A 108 7.44 3.23 11.37
CA GLY A 108 8.88 3.14 11.51
C GLY A 108 9.41 1.93 10.73
N VAL A 109 10.42 2.14 9.90
CA VAL A 109 11.16 1.07 9.25
C VAL A 109 12.61 1.12 9.73
N ALA A 110 13.12 0.00 10.18
CA ALA A 110 14.42 -0.08 10.84
C ALA A 110 15.29 -1.17 10.23
N THR A 111 16.59 -0.88 10.12
CA THR A 111 17.59 -1.82 9.67
C THR A 111 18.96 -1.35 10.14
N GLU A 112 19.91 -2.27 10.26
CA GLU A 112 21.32 -1.90 10.50
C GLU A 112 21.98 -1.28 9.27
N ASN A 113 21.36 -1.43 8.08
CA ASN A 113 21.89 -0.86 6.84
C ASN A 113 21.48 0.61 6.70
N ASN A 114 22.28 1.50 7.30
CA ASN A 114 21.99 2.93 7.27
C ASN A 114 22.00 3.51 5.85
N ALA A 115 22.86 2.99 4.96
CA ALA A 115 22.92 3.44 3.57
C ALA A 115 21.59 3.19 2.85
N LEU A 116 20.92 2.08 3.14
CA LEU A 116 19.60 1.79 2.58
C LEU A 116 18.56 2.81 3.07
N LEU A 117 18.56 3.12 4.37
CA LEU A 117 17.63 4.12 4.92
C LEU A 117 17.86 5.51 4.32
N GLU A 118 19.10 5.90 4.10
CA GLU A 118 19.42 7.19 3.47
C GLU A 118 18.91 7.25 2.03
N ARG A 119 19.06 6.15 1.28
CA ARG A 119 18.52 6.08 -0.08
C ARG A 119 16.99 6.14 -0.11
N LEU A 120 16.35 5.45 0.83
CA LEU A 120 14.89 5.51 0.96
C LEU A 120 14.42 6.92 1.32
N HIS A 121 15.08 7.56 2.27
CA HIS A 121 14.75 8.92 2.65
C HIS A 121 14.89 9.89 1.48
N ALA A 122 15.94 9.75 0.69
CA ALA A 122 16.16 10.61 -0.48
C ALA A 122 15.12 10.36 -1.59
N ALA A 123 14.61 9.14 -1.71
CA ALA A 123 13.62 8.77 -2.73
C ALA A 123 12.20 9.22 -2.38
N LEU A 124 11.90 9.39 -1.10
CA LEU A 124 10.61 9.85 -0.61
C LEU A 124 10.55 11.38 -0.61
#